data_4d0495b22bc6c07091b27bf779f4cb2b
#
_entry.id   4d0495b22bc6c07091b27bf779f4cb2b
#
_cell.length_a   1.000
_cell.length_b   1.000
_cell.length_c   1.000
_cell.angle_alpha   90.00
_cell.angle_beta   90.00
_cell.angle_gamma   90.00
#
_symmetry.space_group_name_H-M   'P 1'
#
loop_
_entity.id
_entity.type
_entity.pdbx_description
1 polymer ?
#
loop_
_entity_poly.entity_id
_entity_poly.type
_entity_poly.pdbx_seq_one_letter_code
_entity_poly.pdbx_strand_id
1 'polypeptide(L)'
;MNQNLKELWLKKLNTTKRQRYNLSDGDKGLCIMAVAAEAAAELHIIPDCDMQGRDLLTDEELKAIGLSQEAQFYLSTMNDTYVATGPDKFPMRLINAVRDLPVKEPLLIEVKPNA
;
A
#
# COMPACT_ATOMS: atom_id res chain seq x y z
N MET A 1 0.99 -9.52 -5.22
CA MET A 1 1.64 -8.22 -5.47
C MET A 1 2.97 -8.47 -6.13
N ASN A 2 3.36 -7.65 -7.08
CA ASN A 2 4.64 -7.88 -7.73
C ASN A 2 5.77 -7.22 -6.95
N GLN A 3 6.99 -7.63 -7.22
CA GLN A 3 8.16 -7.16 -6.51
C GLN A 3 8.42 -5.68 -6.73
N ASN A 4 8.23 -5.19 -7.93
CA ASN A 4 8.46 -3.79 -8.24
C ASN A 4 7.53 -2.88 -7.46
N LEU A 5 6.28 -3.28 -7.33
CA LEU A 5 5.31 -2.51 -6.57
C LEU A 5 5.72 -2.48 -5.10
N LYS A 6 6.10 -3.63 -4.56
CA LYS A 6 6.48 -3.69 -3.15
C LYS A 6 7.69 -2.80 -2.88
N GLU A 7 8.67 -2.85 -3.74
CA GLU A 7 9.87 -2.03 -3.58
C GLU A 7 9.56 -0.54 -3.65
N LEU A 8 8.73 -0.14 -4.60
CA LEU A 8 8.37 1.26 -4.73
C LEU A 8 7.53 1.72 -3.53
N TRP A 9 6.63 0.88 -3.08
CA TRP A 9 5.79 1.19 -1.90
C TRP A 9 6.71 1.43 -0.69
N LEU A 10 7.67 0.52 -0.44
CA LEU A 10 8.59 0.65 0.68
C LEU A 10 9.44 1.92 0.55
N LYS A 11 9.88 2.22 -0.65
CA LYS A 11 10.67 3.40 -0.87
C LYS A 11 9.87 4.67 -0.57
N LYS A 12 8.63 4.72 -1.00
CA LYS A 12 7.78 5.86 -0.77
C LYS A 12 7.43 6.04 0.70
N LEU A 13 7.33 4.94 1.46
CA LEU A 13 7.02 5.05 2.88
C LEU A 13 8.12 5.80 3.66
N ASN A 14 9.34 5.83 3.15
CA ASN A 14 10.41 6.53 3.81
C ASN A 14 10.40 8.04 3.55
N THR A 15 9.67 8.49 2.55
CA THR A 15 9.69 9.88 2.15
C THR A 15 8.32 10.56 2.17
N THR A 16 7.25 9.79 2.39
CA THR A 16 5.89 10.33 2.37
C THR A 16 5.42 10.62 3.79
N LYS A 17 4.72 11.72 3.97
CA LYS A 17 4.13 12.06 5.24
C LYS A 17 2.96 11.16 5.53
N ARG A 18 2.86 10.66 6.75
CA ARG A 18 1.76 9.78 7.14
C ARG A 18 0.50 10.54 7.48
N GLN A 19 -0.62 10.05 6.98
CA GLN A 19 -1.95 10.56 7.30
C GLN A 19 -2.74 9.43 7.98
N ARG A 20 -3.55 9.77 8.95
CA ARG A 20 -4.35 8.78 9.69
C ARG A 20 -5.82 8.92 9.31
N TYR A 21 -6.54 7.82 9.39
CA TYR A 21 -7.99 7.73 9.24
C TYR A 21 -8.53 7.81 7.81
N ASN A 22 -8.01 8.67 6.98
CA ASN A 22 -8.43 8.76 5.58
C ASN A 22 -7.25 8.42 4.69
N LEU A 23 -7.49 8.10 3.44
CA LEU A 23 -6.40 7.79 2.51
C LEU A 23 -5.51 9.02 2.30
N SER A 24 -6.12 10.19 2.15
CA SER A 24 -5.37 11.42 1.95
C SER A 24 -6.15 12.61 2.48
N ASP A 25 -5.47 13.61 3.00
CA ASP A 25 -6.09 14.85 3.41
C ASP A 25 -5.57 15.99 2.53
N GLY A 26 -5.34 15.73 1.28
CA GLY A 26 -4.85 16.71 0.34
C GLY A 26 -3.35 16.67 0.28
N ASP A 27 -2.69 17.79 0.50
CA ASP A 27 -1.25 17.80 0.42
C ASP A 27 -0.58 17.56 1.73
N LYS A 28 -1.30 17.21 2.78
CA LYS A 28 -0.69 17.05 4.08
C LYS A 28 -0.13 15.67 4.34
N GLY A 29 -0.63 14.66 3.72
CA GLY A 29 -0.10 13.32 3.92
C GLY A 29 -0.97 12.23 3.33
N LEU A 30 -0.46 11.01 3.39
CA LEU A 30 -1.14 9.83 2.88
C LEU A 30 -1.11 8.73 3.92
N CYS A 31 -2.15 7.92 3.96
CA CYS A 31 -2.11 6.73 4.79
C CYS A 31 -1.35 5.65 4.04
N ILE A 32 -1.04 4.56 4.71
CA ILE A 32 -0.25 3.50 4.11
C ILE A 32 -0.87 2.92 2.84
N MET A 33 -2.18 2.81 2.80
CA MET A 33 -2.86 2.26 1.61
C MET A 33 -2.85 3.25 0.45
N ALA A 34 -2.89 4.55 0.74
CA ALA A 34 -2.80 5.55 -0.31
C ALA A 34 -1.39 5.55 -0.92
N VAL A 35 -0.36 5.30 -0.12
CA VAL A 35 1.00 5.19 -0.63
C VAL A 35 1.09 3.99 -1.57
N ALA A 36 0.44 2.88 -1.22
CA ALA A 36 0.40 1.70 -2.09
C ALA A 36 -0.29 2.04 -3.42
N ALA A 37 -1.39 2.78 -3.36
CA ALA A 37 -2.12 3.16 -4.56
C ALA A 37 -1.30 4.12 -5.42
N GLU A 38 -0.58 5.03 -4.81
CA GLU A 38 0.26 5.95 -5.53
C GLU A 38 1.38 5.20 -6.25
N ALA A 39 2.00 4.25 -5.58
CA ALA A 39 3.03 3.43 -6.18
C ALA A 39 2.46 2.60 -7.34
N ALA A 40 1.27 2.05 -7.16
CA ALA A 40 0.62 1.25 -8.20
C ALA A 40 0.28 2.10 -9.43
N ALA A 41 -0.15 3.34 -9.20
CA ALA A 41 -0.47 4.24 -10.30
C ALA A 41 0.81 4.62 -11.07
N GLU A 42 1.91 4.84 -10.37
CA GLU A 42 3.17 5.14 -11.04
C GLU A 42 3.63 3.98 -11.91
N LEU A 43 3.33 2.75 -11.52
CA LEU A 43 3.71 1.59 -12.28
C LEU A 43 2.61 1.18 -13.28
N HIS A 44 1.59 2.01 -13.42
CA HIS A 44 0.46 1.78 -14.33
C HIS A 44 -0.32 0.49 -14.01
N ILE A 45 -0.32 0.07 -12.76
CA ILE A 45 -1.09 -1.08 -12.31
C ILE A 45 -2.55 -0.68 -12.09
N ILE A 46 -2.76 0.55 -11.61
CA ILE A 46 -4.10 1.12 -11.50
C ILE A 46 -4.06 2.52 -12.09
N PRO A 47 -5.19 3.09 -12.46
CA PRO A 47 -5.21 4.47 -12.93
C PRO A 47 -4.98 5.45 -11.79
N ASP A 48 -4.55 6.65 -12.13
CA ASP A 48 -4.41 7.70 -11.15
C ASP A 48 -5.78 8.04 -10.63
N CYS A 49 -5.90 8.29 -9.35
CA CYS A 49 -7.16 8.70 -8.77
C CYS A 49 -6.92 9.59 -7.55
N ASP A 50 -7.90 10.41 -7.24
CA ASP A 50 -7.83 11.30 -6.11
C ASP A 50 -8.17 10.51 -4.85
N MET A 51 -7.25 10.46 -3.91
CA MET A 51 -7.44 9.73 -2.66
C MET A 51 -8.05 10.60 -1.55
N GLN A 52 -8.18 11.89 -1.81
CA GLN A 52 -8.66 12.80 -0.77
C GLN A 52 -10.08 12.45 -0.36
N GLY A 53 -10.31 12.34 0.92
CA GLY A 53 -11.64 12.05 1.45
C GLY A 53 -12.06 10.59 1.40
N ARG A 54 -11.23 9.73 0.85
CA ARG A 54 -11.56 8.31 0.80
C ARG A 54 -11.03 7.60 2.04
N ASP A 55 -11.71 6.57 2.46
CA ASP A 55 -11.29 5.79 3.62
C ASP A 55 -10.49 4.55 3.24
N LEU A 56 -10.86 3.89 2.17
CA LEU A 56 -10.29 2.60 1.79
C LEU A 56 -10.18 2.50 0.27
N LEU A 57 -9.32 1.61 -0.19
CA LEU A 57 -9.27 1.26 -1.60
C LEU A 57 -10.42 0.31 -1.93
N THR A 58 -10.84 0.34 -3.17
CA THR A 58 -11.93 -0.53 -3.62
C THR A 58 -11.42 -1.96 -3.82
N ASP A 59 -12.32 -2.90 -3.94
CA ASP A 59 -11.99 -4.30 -4.19
C ASP A 59 -11.22 -4.43 -5.49
N GLU A 60 -11.56 -3.67 -6.50
CA GLU A 60 -10.88 -3.73 -7.77
C GLU A 60 -9.46 -3.22 -7.68
N GLU A 61 -9.26 -2.15 -6.93
CA GLU A 61 -7.93 -1.61 -6.71
C GLU A 61 -7.08 -2.61 -5.93
N LEU A 62 -7.65 -3.21 -4.89
CA LEU A 62 -6.93 -4.19 -4.08
C LEU A 62 -6.55 -5.40 -4.91
N LYS A 63 -7.46 -5.85 -5.78
CA LYS A 63 -7.21 -6.99 -6.61
C LYS A 63 -6.07 -6.70 -7.58
N ALA A 64 -6.07 -5.53 -8.18
CA ALA A 64 -5.03 -5.15 -9.11
C ALA A 64 -3.66 -5.06 -8.41
N ILE A 65 -3.64 -4.57 -7.18
CA ILE A 65 -2.42 -4.45 -6.40
C ILE A 65 -1.98 -5.82 -5.89
N GLY A 66 -2.90 -6.70 -5.66
CA GLY A 66 -2.59 -8.03 -5.13
C GLY A 66 -2.70 -8.12 -3.61
N LEU A 67 -3.60 -7.36 -3.02
CA LEU A 67 -3.82 -7.38 -1.59
C LEU A 67 -5.22 -7.87 -1.27
N SER A 68 -5.37 -8.54 -0.13
CA SER A 68 -6.69 -8.95 0.33
C SER A 68 -7.34 -7.84 1.13
N GLN A 69 -8.63 -7.98 1.36
CA GLN A 69 -9.36 -7.07 2.23
C GLN A 69 -8.79 -7.13 3.65
N GLU A 70 -8.45 -8.32 4.10
CA GLU A 70 -7.87 -8.49 5.43
C GLU A 70 -6.55 -7.76 5.56
N ALA A 71 -5.70 -7.81 4.53
CA ALA A 71 -4.43 -7.11 4.56
C ALA A 71 -4.66 -5.60 4.62
N GLN A 72 -5.61 -5.09 3.85
CA GLN A 72 -5.94 -3.68 3.91
C GLN A 72 -6.41 -3.27 5.30
N PHE A 73 -7.31 -4.07 5.87
CA PHE A 73 -7.87 -3.75 7.17
C PHE A 73 -6.76 -3.74 8.23
N TYR A 74 -5.89 -4.71 8.19
CA TYR A 74 -4.79 -4.81 9.14
C TYR A 74 -3.84 -3.61 9.03
N LEU A 75 -3.42 -3.30 7.83
CA LEU A 75 -2.50 -2.20 7.60
C LEU A 75 -3.14 -0.85 7.93
N SER A 76 -4.39 -0.66 7.57
CA SER A 76 -5.10 0.58 7.85
C SER A 76 -5.27 0.77 9.36
N THR A 77 -5.62 -0.29 10.07
CA THR A 77 -5.79 -0.23 11.52
C THR A 77 -4.47 0.11 12.19
N MET A 78 -3.38 -0.50 11.77
CA MET A 78 -2.07 -0.19 12.32
C MET A 78 -1.68 1.26 12.02
N ASN A 79 -1.98 1.73 10.79
CA ASN A 79 -1.67 3.09 10.39
C ASN A 79 -2.38 4.10 11.29
N ASP A 80 -3.62 3.80 11.62
CA ASP A 80 -4.45 4.73 12.38
C ASP A 80 -4.16 4.72 13.88
N THR A 81 -3.71 3.61 14.41
CA THR A 81 -3.56 3.47 15.85
C THR A 81 -2.15 3.59 16.38
N TYR A 82 -1.16 3.26 15.55
CA TYR A 82 0.22 3.26 16.03
C TYR A 82 0.84 4.65 15.94
N VAL A 83 1.29 5.19 17.04
CA VAL A 83 1.77 6.56 17.10
C VAL A 83 3.18 6.74 17.64
N ALA A 84 3.91 5.68 17.72
CA ALA A 84 5.20 5.71 18.40
C ALA A 84 6.23 6.65 17.83
N THR A 85 6.25 6.87 16.56
CA THR A 85 7.29 7.66 15.96
C THR A 85 6.88 9.06 15.58
N GLY A 86 5.74 9.48 16.05
CA GLY A 86 5.25 10.81 15.73
C GLY A 86 4.31 10.78 14.55
N PRO A 87 3.62 11.87 14.35
CA PRO A 87 2.50 11.89 13.41
C PRO A 87 2.87 11.84 11.93
N ASP A 88 4.05 12.32 11.60
CA ASP A 88 4.36 12.45 10.19
C ASP A 88 5.12 11.30 9.57
N LYS A 89 5.45 10.30 10.35
CA LYS A 89 6.27 9.21 9.83
C LYS A 89 5.59 7.87 9.95
N PHE A 90 5.89 6.99 9.02
CA PHE A 90 5.41 5.61 9.13
C PHE A 90 6.34 4.88 10.09
N PRO A 91 5.82 4.27 11.13
CA PRO A 91 6.67 3.58 12.09
C PRO A 91 7.27 2.32 11.47
N MET A 92 8.43 1.92 11.96
CA MET A 92 9.13 0.77 11.42
C MET A 92 8.29 -0.50 11.46
N ARG A 93 7.47 -0.66 12.47
CA ARG A 93 6.61 -1.82 12.57
C ARG A 93 5.66 -1.91 11.37
N LEU A 94 5.14 -0.77 10.93
CA LEU A 94 4.22 -0.74 9.81
C LEU A 94 4.99 -0.99 8.50
N ILE A 95 6.17 -0.42 8.38
CA ILE A 95 7.02 -0.64 7.22
C ILE A 95 7.39 -2.13 7.13
N ASN A 96 7.70 -2.74 8.26
CA ASN A 96 8.03 -4.16 8.28
C ASN A 96 6.82 -5.02 7.90
N ALA A 97 5.62 -4.60 8.27
CA ALA A 97 4.41 -5.32 7.88
C ALA A 97 4.26 -5.35 6.37
N VAL A 98 4.58 -4.23 5.69
CA VAL A 98 4.54 -4.18 4.24
C VAL A 98 5.67 -5.06 3.68
N ARG A 99 6.86 -5.00 4.27
CA ARG A 99 7.98 -5.77 3.80
C ARG A 99 7.70 -7.27 3.85
N ASP A 100 6.93 -7.70 4.84
CA ASP A 100 6.63 -9.10 5.04
C ASP A 100 5.47 -9.61 4.18
N LEU A 101 4.81 -8.75 3.43
CA LEU A 101 3.72 -9.20 2.56
C LEU A 101 4.27 -10.10 1.46
N PRO A 102 3.56 -11.14 1.12
CA PRO A 102 4.05 -12.07 0.10
C PRO A 102 4.07 -11.45 -1.28
N VAL A 103 5.07 -11.81 -2.04
CA VAL A 103 5.20 -11.39 -3.41
C VAL A 103 4.92 -12.57 -4.31
N LYS A 104 4.04 -12.42 -5.27
CA LYS A 104 3.76 -13.46 -6.20
C LYS A 104 4.29 -13.08 -7.56
N GLU A 105 5.03 -13.95 -8.14
CA GLU A 105 5.55 -13.74 -9.47
C GLU A 105 4.78 -14.67 -10.38
N PRO A 106 3.67 -14.26 -10.77
CA PRO A 106 2.73 -15.10 -11.45
C PRO A 106 3.27 -15.85 -12.60
N LEU A 107 4.01 -15.20 -13.35
CA LEU A 107 4.49 -15.80 -14.42
C LEU A 107 5.22 -16.98 -14.19
N LEU A 108 6.00 -16.96 -13.27
CA LEU A 108 6.83 -17.98 -13.03
C LEU A 108 6.20 -19.21 -12.80
N ILE A 109 5.22 -19.13 -12.18
CA ILE A 109 4.64 -20.26 -11.74
C ILE A 109 3.81 -20.94 -12.65
N GLU A 110 2.83 -20.39 -12.98
CA GLU A 110 1.85 -21.03 -13.68
C GLU A 110 2.25 -21.45 -14.97
N VAL A 111 2.96 -20.72 -15.53
CA VAL A 111 3.27 -20.99 -16.79
C VAL A 111 3.88 -22.23 -16.96
N LYS A 112 4.58 -22.52 -16.12
CA LYS A 112 5.28 -23.61 -16.28
C LYS A 112 4.60 -24.77 -16.22
N PRO A 113 3.99 -24.94 -15.80
CA PRO A 113 3.54 -26.10 -15.75
C PRO A 113 2.92 -26.82 -16.60
N ASN A 114 2.89 -26.75 -16.88
CA ASN A 114 2.49 -27.35 -17.57
C ASN A 114 2.84 -28.22 -17.66
N ALA A 115 3.32 -27.67 -17.36
CA ALA A 115 3.76 -28.25 -17.41
C ALA A 115 3.57 -28.99 -17.02
#